data_102abd379392deaf9d1bdaae32d3714d
#
_entry.id   102abd379392deaf9d1bdaae32d3714d
#
_cell.length_a   1.000
_cell.length_b   1.000
_cell.length_c   1.000
_cell.angle_alpha   90.00
_cell.angle_beta   90.00
_cell.angle_gamma   90.00
#
_symmetry.space_group_name_H-M   'P 1'
#
loop_
_entity.id
_entity.type
_entity.pdbx_description
1 polymer ?
#
loop_
_entity_poly.entity_id
_entity_poly.type
_entity_poly.pdbx_seq_one_letter_code
_entity_poly.pdbx_strand_id
1 'polypeptide(L)'
;MTSNFRKSSRRSFLTQSGKFAAMAAAVGAPCLMSGQLLAQGPAPRIREVRAYPIFMDGRSEGLLETPSFSGDDDPRRWRYGGPFEQLPSAIIAVIKTDQGVTGFGMGAGGSAAVEIIDGHLSHLLLDANPLNVEQLWDQMYTSGIFYGRRGLFVMALSAIDNALWDIAGKHAGLPVHEL
;
A
#
# COMPACT_ATOMS: atom_id res chain seq x y z
N MET A 1 43.00 -8.64 -14.69
CA MET A 1 42.14 -7.46 -14.93
C MET A 1 41.12 -7.39 -13.81
N THR A 2 41.41 -6.62 -12.80
CA THR A 2 40.55 -6.45 -11.60
C THR A 2 39.84 -5.10 -11.73
N SER A 3 38.51 -5.15 -11.93
CA SER A 3 37.68 -3.94 -11.99
C SER A 3 37.38 -3.42 -10.58
N ASN A 4 37.96 -2.28 -10.25
CA ASN A 4 37.67 -1.53 -9.03
C ASN A 4 36.26 -0.90 -9.12
N PHE A 5 35.26 -1.52 -8.52
CA PHE A 5 33.96 -0.90 -8.29
C PHE A 5 34.09 0.09 -7.12
N ARG A 6 34.18 1.38 -7.41
CA ARG A 6 34.20 2.47 -6.44
C ARG A 6 32.79 2.61 -5.82
N LYS A 7 32.63 2.19 -4.57
CA LYS A 7 31.40 2.40 -3.79
C LYS A 7 31.19 3.91 -3.58
N SER A 8 30.19 4.46 -4.29
CA SER A 8 29.72 5.83 -4.06
C SER A 8 29.01 5.92 -2.70
N SER A 9 29.47 6.80 -1.81
CA SER A 9 28.87 7.01 -0.49
C SER A 9 27.62 7.89 -0.62
N ARG A 10 26.58 7.61 0.19
CA ARG A 10 25.36 8.43 0.28
C ARG A 10 25.63 9.92 0.50
N ARG A 11 26.73 10.26 1.19
CA ARG A 11 27.16 11.66 1.38
C ARG A 11 27.63 12.33 0.09
N SER A 12 28.22 11.62 -0.85
CA SER A 12 28.66 12.21 -2.13
C SER A 12 27.48 12.51 -3.06
N PHE A 13 26.38 11.75 -2.95
CA PHE A 13 25.17 12.00 -3.72
C PHE A 13 24.47 13.31 -3.27
N LEU A 14 24.35 13.53 -1.97
CA LEU A 14 23.71 14.75 -1.44
C LEU A 14 24.50 16.03 -1.71
N THR A 15 25.84 15.97 -1.73
CA THR A 15 26.68 17.12 -2.09
C THR A 15 26.65 17.42 -3.58
N GLN A 16 26.42 16.43 -4.43
CA GLN A 16 26.33 16.64 -5.88
C GLN A 16 24.97 17.24 -6.28
N SER A 17 23.89 16.86 -5.60
CA SER A 17 22.55 17.46 -5.80
C SER A 17 22.51 18.94 -5.44
N GLY A 18 23.23 19.37 -4.40
CA GLY A 18 23.32 20.79 -4.01
C GLY A 18 24.06 21.67 -5.02
N LYS A 19 24.96 21.12 -5.82
CA LYS A 19 25.69 21.87 -6.86
C LYS A 19 24.90 22.10 -8.14
N PHE A 20 23.92 21.25 -8.44
CA PHE A 20 23.00 21.47 -9.58
C PHE A 20 21.97 22.55 -9.30
N ALA A 21 21.53 22.72 -8.07
CA ALA A 21 20.60 23.80 -7.71
C ALA A 21 21.21 25.20 -7.80
N ALA A 22 22.53 25.33 -7.58
CA ALA A 22 23.24 26.62 -7.63
C ALA A 22 23.55 27.08 -9.06
N MET A 23 23.58 26.20 -10.06
CA MET A 23 23.90 26.53 -11.45
C MET A 23 22.68 26.98 -12.26
N ALA A 24 21.46 26.68 -11.81
CA ALA A 24 20.22 27.09 -12.48
C ALA A 24 19.85 28.55 -12.25
N ALA A 25 20.44 29.22 -11.26
CA ALA A 25 20.14 30.60 -10.91
C ALA A 25 20.88 31.65 -11.76
N ALA A 26 21.83 31.25 -12.64
CA ALA A 26 22.70 32.17 -13.37
C ALA A 26 22.30 32.40 -14.84
N VAL A 27 21.29 31.70 -15.36
CA VAL A 27 20.79 31.90 -16.71
C VAL A 27 19.33 32.30 -16.59
N GLY A 28 19.05 33.61 -16.78
CA GLY A 28 17.73 34.22 -16.67
C GLY A 28 16.74 33.76 -17.73
N ALA A 29 16.37 32.48 -17.70
CA ALA A 29 15.20 31.97 -18.39
C ALA A 29 14.09 31.80 -17.35
N PRO A 30 12.85 32.25 -17.62
CA PRO A 30 11.70 31.91 -16.78
C PRO A 30 11.46 30.40 -16.94
N CYS A 31 12.16 29.61 -16.14
CA CYS A 31 11.85 28.21 -16.00
C CYS A 31 10.45 28.16 -15.39
N LEU A 32 9.50 27.75 -16.20
CA LEU A 32 8.11 27.53 -15.81
C LEU A 32 8.08 26.53 -14.64
N MET A 33 8.17 27.05 -13.44
CA MET A 33 7.89 26.30 -12.20
C MET A 33 6.38 26.11 -12.07
N SER A 34 5.78 25.42 -13.06
CA SER A 34 4.35 25.15 -13.09
C SER A 34 3.93 23.98 -12.22
N GLY A 35 4.87 23.31 -11.54
CA GLY A 35 4.60 22.10 -10.77
C GLY A 35 4.54 22.24 -9.25
N GLN A 36 4.92 23.38 -8.67
CA GLN A 36 5.06 23.49 -7.21
C GLN A 36 4.09 24.44 -6.52
N LEU A 37 3.10 24.99 -7.23
CA LEU A 37 2.17 25.97 -6.64
C LEU A 37 0.81 25.39 -6.24
N LEU A 38 0.59 24.07 -6.31
CA LEU A 38 -0.72 23.45 -6.04
C LEU A 38 -0.89 22.84 -4.65
N ALA A 39 0.08 22.93 -3.77
CA ALA A 39 -0.03 22.39 -2.41
C ALA A 39 0.01 23.48 -1.33
N GLN A 40 -0.77 24.55 -1.47
CA GLN A 40 -0.86 25.61 -0.43
C GLN A 40 -2.07 25.45 0.50
N GLY A 41 -2.77 24.33 0.45
CA GLY A 41 -3.80 23.99 1.42
C GLY A 41 -3.22 23.22 2.62
N PRO A 42 -3.96 23.12 3.73
CA PRO A 42 -3.60 22.22 4.81
C PRO A 42 -3.50 20.78 4.29
N ALA A 43 -2.51 20.02 4.78
CA ALA A 43 -2.35 18.63 4.39
C ALA A 43 -3.63 17.82 4.66
N PRO A 44 -4.07 16.96 3.75
CA PRO A 44 -5.25 16.13 3.94
C PRO A 44 -5.10 15.23 5.17
N ARG A 45 -6.21 14.92 5.82
CA ARG A 45 -6.25 14.03 6.98
C ARG A 45 -7.21 12.87 6.72
N ILE A 46 -6.81 11.67 7.11
CA ILE A 46 -7.66 10.49 7.05
C ILE A 46 -8.76 10.60 8.10
N ARG A 47 -10.02 10.46 7.69
CA ARG A 47 -11.20 10.53 8.57
C ARG A 47 -11.88 9.19 8.76
N GLU A 48 -11.78 8.34 7.78
CA GLU A 48 -12.41 7.02 7.83
C GLU A 48 -11.53 6.00 7.10
N VAL A 49 -11.38 4.84 7.70
CA VAL A 49 -10.77 3.66 7.11
C VAL A 49 -11.73 2.51 7.33
N ARG A 50 -12.16 1.84 6.26
CA ARG A 50 -13.04 0.69 6.29
C ARG A 50 -12.59 -0.35 5.29
N ALA A 51 -12.87 -1.60 5.59
CA ALA A 51 -12.69 -2.69 4.66
C ALA A 51 -13.97 -3.49 4.48
N TYR A 52 -14.16 -4.00 3.28
CA TYR A 52 -15.32 -4.79 2.91
C TYR A 52 -14.89 -6.07 2.22
N PRO A 53 -15.40 -7.23 2.62
CA PRO A 53 -15.16 -8.47 1.89
C PRO A 53 -15.93 -8.45 0.57
N ILE A 54 -15.29 -8.90 -0.51
CA ILE A 54 -15.93 -9.05 -1.82
C ILE A 54 -16.16 -10.53 -2.06
N PHE A 55 -17.42 -10.91 -2.17
CA PHE A 55 -17.81 -12.25 -2.56
C PHE A 55 -18.09 -12.26 -4.06
N MET A 56 -17.39 -13.08 -4.82
CA MET A 56 -17.64 -13.25 -6.24
C MET A 56 -18.71 -14.34 -6.42
N ASP A 57 -19.96 -13.94 -6.67
CA ASP A 57 -21.06 -14.85 -6.95
C ASP A 57 -20.72 -15.79 -8.12
N GLY A 58 -20.96 -17.08 -7.91
CA GLY A 58 -20.83 -18.14 -8.92
C GLY A 58 -19.42 -18.74 -9.10
N ARG A 59 -18.37 -18.21 -8.44
CA ARG A 59 -17.06 -18.86 -8.36
C ARG A 59 -16.69 -19.31 -6.95
N SER A 60 -17.42 -18.85 -5.96
CA SER A 60 -17.20 -19.26 -4.57
C SER A 60 -17.57 -20.70 -4.29
N GLU A 61 -18.51 -21.27 -5.06
CA GLU A 61 -18.89 -22.67 -4.90
C GLU A 61 -17.73 -23.62 -5.27
N GLY A 62 -16.94 -23.31 -6.30
CA GLY A 62 -15.77 -24.09 -6.67
C GLY A 62 -14.50 -23.76 -5.88
N LEU A 63 -14.45 -22.57 -5.25
CA LEU A 63 -13.32 -22.13 -4.40
C LEU A 63 -13.53 -22.48 -2.93
N LEU A 64 -14.78 -22.70 -2.52
CA LEU A 64 -15.18 -23.19 -1.20
C LEU A 64 -15.38 -24.70 -1.17
N GLU A 65 -15.38 -25.37 -2.32
CA GLU A 65 -15.13 -26.80 -2.31
C GLU A 65 -13.75 -26.98 -1.71
N THR A 66 -13.74 -27.20 -0.40
CA THR A 66 -12.61 -27.90 0.23
C THR A 66 -12.29 -29.01 -0.75
N PRO A 67 -11.02 -29.12 -1.24
CA PRO A 67 -10.67 -30.17 -2.17
C PRO A 67 -11.30 -31.43 -1.64
N SER A 68 -12.25 -31.98 -2.38
CA SER A 68 -12.92 -33.20 -1.98
C SER A 68 -11.80 -34.22 -1.88
N PHE A 69 -11.45 -34.56 -0.66
CA PHE A 69 -10.48 -35.58 -0.39
C PHE A 69 -11.07 -36.89 -0.94
N SER A 70 -10.81 -37.12 -2.25
CA SER A 70 -11.20 -38.40 -2.86
C SER A 70 -10.46 -39.49 -2.11
N GLY A 71 -11.18 -40.46 -1.61
CA GLY A 71 -10.91 -41.65 -0.84
C GLY A 71 -9.49 -42.19 -0.56
N ASP A 72 -8.46 -41.64 -1.13
CA ASP A 72 -7.05 -41.97 -0.93
C ASP A 72 -6.31 -40.88 -0.11
N ASP A 73 -7.06 -39.87 0.36
CA ASP A 73 -6.50 -38.73 1.05
C ASP A 73 -6.49 -38.99 2.57
N ASP A 74 -5.33 -39.37 3.06
CA ASP A 74 -5.08 -39.42 4.50
C ASP A 74 -5.37 -37.98 5.08
N PRO A 75 -6.39 -37.81 5.95
CA PRO A 75 -6.72 -36.52 6.55
C PRO A 75 -5.56 -35.92 7.37
N ARG A 76 -4.51 -36.70 7.63
CA ARG A 76 -3.27 -36.24 8.25
C ARG A 76 -2.29 -35.63 7.24
N ARG A 77 -2.53 -35.79 5.94
CA ARG A 77 -1.74 -35.16 4.88
C ARG A 77 -2.35 -33.83 4.52
N TRP A 78 -2.03 -32.81 5.30
CA TRP A 78 -2.40 -31.44 4.96
C TRP A 78 -1.72 -31.00 3.66
N ARG A 79 -2.50 -30.58 2.68
CA ARG A 79 -2.00 -30.02 1.43
C ARG A 79 -2.28 -28.51 1.41
N TYR A 80 -1.23 -27.74 1.24
CA TYR A 80 -1.35 -26.30 1.07
C TYR A 80 -1.62 -25.98 -0.40
N GLY A 81 -2.84 -25.61 -0.73
CA GLY A 81 -3.25 -25.19 -2.07
C GLY A 81 -2.93 -23.73 -2.41
N GLY A 82 -2.39 -23.01 -1.45
CA GLY A 82 -2.07 -21.58 -1.59
C GLY A 82 -3.04 -20.67 -0.83
N PRO A 83 -2.68 -19.39 -0.65
CA PRO A 83 -3.50 -18.45 0.14
C PRO A 83 -4.86 -18.17 -0.47
N PHE A 84 -5.00 -18.27 -1.78
CA PHE A 84 -6.25 -18.01 -2.48
C PHE A 84 -7.28 -19.13 -2.36
N GLU A 85 -6.84 -20.37 -2.13
CA GLU A 85 -7.74 -21.49 -1.88
C GLU A 85 -8.21 -21.53 -0.43
N GLN A 86 -7.39 -21.05 0.49
CA GLN A 86 -7.70 -21.07 1.92
C GLN A 86 -8.44 -19.82 2.39
N LEU A 87 -8.27 -18.71 1.68
CA LEU A 87 -8.90 -17.42 1.99
C LEU A 87 -9.57 -16.86 0.72
N PRO A 88 -10.69 -17.46 0.30
CA PRO A 88 -11.24 -17.29 -1.04
C PRO A 88 -11.85 -15.92 -1.34
N SER A 89 -11.82 -14.99 -0.40
CA SER A 89 -12.44 -13.68 -0.59
C SER A 89 -11.40 -12.60 -0.81
N ALA A 90 -11.61 -11.78 -1.84
CA ALA A 90 -10.96 -10.49 -1.95
C ALA A 90 -11.54 -9.50 -0.93
N ILE A 91 -10.80 -8.46 -0.65
CA ILE A 91 -11.28 -7.32 0.13
C ILE A 91 -11.07 -6.03 -0.65
N ILE A 92 -11.88 -5.03 -0.36
CA ILE A 92 -11.65 -3.65 -0.77
C ILE A 92 -11.48 -2.78 0.48
N ALA A 93 -10.35 -2.09 0.57
CA ALA A 93 -10.14 -1.06 1.56
C ALA A 93 -10.59 0.29 1.00
N VAL A 94 -11.26 1.08 1.84
CA VAL A 94 -11.76 2.42 1.50
C VAL A 94 -11.24 3.39 2.53
N ILE A 95 -10.52 4.41 2.09
CA ILE A 95 -9.98 5.48 2.94
C ILE A 95 -10.60 6.80 2.49
N LYS A 96 -11.21 7.53 3.42
CA LYS A 96 -11.76 8.86 3.15
C LYS A 96 -10.98 9.94 3.88
N THR A 97 -10.74 11.06 3.18
CA THR A 97 -10.06 12.22 3.74
C THR A 97 -11.04 13.34 4.09
N ASP A 98 -10.58 14.29 4.90
CA ASP A 98 -11.33 15.51 5.25
C ASP A 98 -11.49 16.47 4.06
N GLN A 99 -10.71 16.28 2.99
CA GLN A 99 -10.83 17.07 1.75
C GLN A 99 -11.75 16.41 0.71
N GLY A 100 -12.47 15.34 1.08
CA GLY A 100 -13.43 14.65 0.20
C GLY A 100 -12.79 13.68 -0.80
N VAL A 101 -11.48 13.47 -0.76
CA VAL A 101 -10.81 12.47 -1.58
C VAL A 101 -11.02 11.09 -0.95
N THR A 102 -11.43 10.13 -1.77
CA THR A 102 -11.58 8.73 -1.34
C THR A 102 -10.61 7.85 -2.11
N GLY A 103 -9.82 7.05 -1.39
CA GLY A 103 -8.93 6.05 -1.95
C GLY A 103 -9.50 4.65 -1.83
N PHE A 104 -9.20 3.83 -2.83
CA PHE A 104 -9.61 2.43 -2.91
C PHE A 104 -8.40 1.54 -3.12
N GLY A 105 -8.34 0.44 -2.39
CA GLY A 105 -7.30 -0.55 -2.56
C GLY A 105 -7.82 -1.97 -2.43
N MET A 106 -7.43 -2.84 -3.33
CA MET A 106 -7.80 -4.25 -3.30
C MET A 106 -6.72 -5.07 -2.60
N GLY A 107 -7.17 -6.09 -1.90
CA GLY A 107 -6.33 -7.08 -1.24
C GLY A 107 -7.01 -8.44 -1.16
N ALA A 108 -6.42 -9.33 -0.41
CA ALA A 108 -6.94 -10.67 -0.16
C ALA A 108 -7.12 -10.92 1.35
N GLY A 109 -7.63 -12.09 1.71
CA GLY A 109 -7.73 -12.52 3.11
C GLY A 109 -9.13 -12.46 3.71
N GLY A 110 -10.13 -12.08 2.93
CA GLY A 110 -11.55 -12.13 3.30
C GLY A 110 -11.87 -11.40 4.61
N SER A 111 -12.84 -11.90 5.35
CA SER A 111 -13.30 -11.31 6.61
C SER A 111 -12.19 -11.17 7.66
N ALA A 112 -11.22 -12.09 7.68
CA ALA A 112 -10.12 -12.02 8.63
C ALA A 112 -9.18 -10.84 8.36
N ALA A 113 -8.96 -10.47 7.09
CA ALA A 113 -8.20 -9.26 6.75
C ALA A 113 -9.00 -7.98 7.07
N VAL A 114 -10.33 -8.02 6.93
CA VAL A 114 -11.21 -6.92 7.35
C VAL A 114 -11.05 -6.64 8.83
N GLU A 115 -11.09 -7.67 9.69
CA GLU A 115 -10.89 -7.53 11.14
C GLU A 115 -9.52 -6.92 11.48
N ILE A 116 -8.47 -7.28 10.76
CA ILE A 116 -7.14 -6.68 10.95
C ILE A 116 -7.16 -5.19 10.58
N ILE A 117 -7.83 -4.82 9.48
CA ILE A 117 -7.92 -3.43 9.05
C ILE A 117 -8.74 -2.62 10.04
N ASP A 118 -9.96 -3.05 10.34
CA ASP A 118 -10.89 -2.29 11.17
C ASP A 118 -10.46 -2.28 12.65
N GLY A 119 -9.95 -3.39 13.16
CA GLY A 119 -9.58 -3.53 14.57
C GLY A 119 -8.16 -3.08 14.93
N HIS A 120 -7.25 -3.02 13.96
CA HIS A 120 -5.86 -2.66 14.24
C HIS A 120 -5.35 -1.52 13.35
N LEU A 121 -5.28 -1.72 12.02
CA LEU A 121 -4.60 -0.78 11.13
C LEU A 121 -5.31 0.58 11.05
N SER A 122 -6.64 0.61 11.11
CA SER A 122 -7.41 1.84 11.06
C SER A 122 -7.01 2.84 12.16
N HIS A 123 -6.73 2.34 13.37
CA HIS A 123 -6.35 3.19 14.50
C HIS A 123 -5.03 3.93 14.31
N LEU A 124 -4.11 3.35 13.52
CA LEU A 124 -2.83 3.98 13.21
C LEU A 124 -2.96 5.07 12.13
N LEU A 125 -4.02 4.99 11.32
CA LEU A 125 -4.20 5.83 10.14
C LEU A 125 -5.10 7.03 10.38
N LEU A 126 -6.01 6.98 11.35
CA LEU A 126 -6.90 8.10 11.67
C LEU A 126 -6.11 9.36 12.01
N ASP A 127 -6.53 10.50 11.45
CA ASP A 127 -5.90 11.83 11.52
C ASP A 127 -4.48 11.92 10.92
N ALA A 128 -3.93 10.84 10.37
CA ALA A 128 -2.66 10.87 9.65
C ALA A 128 -2.79 11.58 8.29
N ASN A 129 -1.65 12.05 7.77
CA ASN A 129 -1.58 12.56 6.41
C ASN A 129 -1.44 11.38 5.43
N PRO A 130 -2.44 11.12 4.55
CA PRO A 130 -2.40 9.98 3.63
C PRO A 130 -1.28 10.09 2.58
N LEU A 131 -0.70 11.27 2.37
CA LEU A 131 0.40 11.45 1.41
C LEU A 131 1.75 10.95 1.93
N ASN A 132 1.86 10.67 3.24
CA ASN A 132 3.05 10.08 3.84
C ASN A 132 3.02 8.55 3.70
N VAL A 133 2.82 8.04 2.50
CA VAL A 133 2.54 6.62 2.23
C VAL A 133 3.62 5.71 2.82
N GLU A 134 4.90 5.98 2.56
CA GLU A 134 6.00 5.16 3.05
C GLU A 134 6.10 5.15 4.59
N GLN A 135 5.88 6.30 5.22
CA GLN A 135 5.87 6.38 6.69
C GLN A 135 4.73 5.57 7.30
N LEU A 136 3.53 5.68 6.72
CA LEU A 136 2.36 4.93 7.17
C LEU A 136 2.54 3.43 6.94
N TRP A 137 3.14 3.04 5.82
CA TRP A 137 3.48 1.64 5.55
C TRP A 137 4.43 1.08 6.62
N ASP A 138 5.51 1.79 6.94
CA ASP A 138 6.47 1.36 7.95
C ASP A 138 5.83 1.23 9.34
N GLN A 139 5.00 2.19 9.72
CA GLN A 139 4.24 2.16 10.98
C GLN A 139 3.31 0.95 11.06
N MET A 140 2.54 0.69 10.00
CA MET A 140 1.65 -0.46 9.92
C MET A 140 2.43 -1.77 9.98
N TYR A 141 3.49 -1.91 9.18
CA TYR A 141 4.32 -3.10 9.16
C TYR A 141 4.95 -3.40 10.52
N THR A 142 5.53 -2.39 11.15
CA THR A 142 6.17 -2.51 12.47
C THR A 142 5.16 -2.90 13.54
N SER A 143 3.95 -2.34 13.50
CA SER A 143 2.89 -2.65 14.47
C SER A 143 2.47 -4.12 14.44
N GLY A 144 2.54 -4.76 13.28
CA GLY A 144 2.15 -6.16 13.09
C GLY A 144 3.29 -7.17 13.22
N ILE A 145 4.52 -6.75 13.51
CA ILE A 145 5.71 -7.61 13.41
C ILE A 145 5.64 -8.88 14.27
N PHE A 146 4.91 -8.84 15.38
CA PHE A 146 4.79 -9.97 16.30
C PHE A 146 3.86 -11.08 15.81
N TYR A 147 2.87 -10.74 14.96
CA TYR A 147 1.89 -11.73 14.49
C TYR A 147 1.68 -11.74 12.97
N GLY A 148 2.25 -10.78 12.23
CA GLY A 148 1.87 -10.53 10.85
C GLY A 148 3.01 -10.27 9.88
N ARG A 149 4.19 -10.82 10.07
CA ARG A 149 5.32 -10.61 9.15
C ARG A 149 5.07 -11.12 7.72
N ARG A 150 4.10 -11.99 7.52
CA ARG A 150 3.70 -12.61 6.24
C ARG A 150 2.22 -12.93 6.25
N GLY A 151 1.71 -13.34 5.10
CA GLY A 151 0.35 -13.87 4.96
C GLY A 151 -0.71 -12.82 5.22
N LEU A 152 -1.69 -13.16 6.04
CA LEU A 152 -2.93 -12.42 6.20
C LEU A 152 -2.75 -10.95 6.58
N PHE A 153 -1.85 -10.65 7.49
CA PHE A 153 -1.56 -9.27 7.89
C PHE A 153 -1.02 -8.45 6.73
N VAL A 154 -0.08 -9.01 5.95
CA VAL A 154 0.49 -8.32 4.79
C VAL A 154 -0.53 -8.15 3.67
N MET A 155 -1.48 -9.08 3.52
CA MET A 155 -2.60 -8.94 2.58
C MET A 155 -3.50 -7.77 2.97
N ALA A 156 -3.82 -7.63 4.26
CA ALA A 156 -4.58 -6.49 4.78
C ALA A 156 -3.83 -5.17 4.61
N LEU A 157 -2.53 -5.14 4.97
CA LEU A 157 -1.67 -3.98 4.82
C LEU A 157 -1.58 -3.54 3.36
N SER A 158 -1.41 -4.48 2.42
CA SER A 158 -1.34 -4.18 0.98
C SER A 158 -2.61 -3.53 0.44
N ALA A 159 -3.78 -3.90 0.96
CA ALA A 159 -5.04 -3.24 0.57
C ALA A 159 -5.06 -1.77 1.01
N ILE A 160 -4.59 -1.48 2.20
CA ILE A 160 -4.46 -0.10 2.70
C ILE A 160 -3.42 0.68 1.89
N ASP A 161 -2.26 0.08 1.64
CA ASP A 161 -1.19 0.72 0.86
C ASP A 161 -1.66 1.12 -0.54
N ASN A 162 -2.34 0.23 -1.24
CA ASN A 162 -2.97 0.53 -2.53
C ASN A 162 -3.96 1.70 -2.44
N ALA A 163 -4.75 1.78 -1.37
CA ALA A 163 -5.70 2.88 -1.17
C ALA A 163 -4.98 4.22 -0.89
N LEU A 164 -3.86 4.21 -0.18
CA LEU A 164 -3.03 5.41 0.05
C LEU A 164 -2.39 5.90 -1.25
N TRP A 165 -1.85 5.00 -2.07
CA TRP A 165 -1.33 5.35 -3.39
C TRP A 165 -2.42 5.90 -4.32
N ASP A 166 -3.65 5.36 -4.28
CA ASP A 166 -4.79 5.89 -5.03
C ASP A 166 -5.14 7.33 -4.58
N ILE A 167 -5.08 7.63 -3.27
CA ILE A 167 -5.24 9.00 -2.77
C ILE A 167 -4.11 9.90 -3.29
N ALA A 168 -2.86 9.43 -3.24
CA ALA A 168 -1.72 10.21 -3.71
C ALA A 168 -1.85 10.55 -5.20
N GLY A 169 -2.24 9.59 -6.04
CA GLY A 169 -2.50 9.81 -7.46
C GLY A 169 -3.62 10.81 -7.70
N LYS A 170 -4.74 10.67 -7.00
CA LYS A 170 -5.89 11.61 -7.09
C LYS A 170 -5.51 13.01 -6.64
N HIS A 171 -4.71 13.12 -5.58
CA HIS A 171 -4.23 14.41 -5.08
C HIS A 171 -3.26 15.09 -6.07
N ALA A 172 -2.39 14.32 -6.71
CA ALA A 172 -1.47 14.80 -7.72
C ALA A 172 -2.14 15.03 -9.10
N GLY A 173 -3.35 14.50 -9.31
CA GLY A 173 -4.02 14.52 -10.62
C GLY A 173 -3.32 13.61 -11.65
N LEU A 174 -2.60 12.59 -11.18
CA LEU A 174 -1.83 11.66 -11.98
C LEU A 174 -2.27 10.21 -11.71
N PRO A 175 -2.16 9.32 -12.70
CA PRO A 175 -2.30 7.90 -12.44
C PRO A 175 -1.12 7.39 -11.62
N VAL A 176 -1.35 6.36 -10.78
CA VAL A 176 -0.34 5.85 -9.84
C VAL A 176 0.97 5.45 -10.51
N HIS A 177 0.93 4.95 -11.75
CA HIS A 177 2.13 4.53 -12.47
C HIS A 177 3.02 5.70 -12.96
N GLU A 178 2.58 6.94 -12.79
CA GLU A 178 3.33 8.16 -13.12
C GLU A 178 3.83 8.89 -11.86
N LEU A 179 3.51 8.38 -10.66
CA LEU A 179 4.03 8.90 -9.39
C LEU A 179 5.43 8.36 -9.11
#